data_bbe8521da1dc882df2c61ea1e353f23d
#
_entry.id   bbe8521da1dc882df2c61ea1e353f23d
#
_cell.length_a   1.000
_cell.length_b   1.000
_cell.length_c   1.000
_cell.angle_alpha   90.00
_cell.angle_beta   90.00
_cell.angle_gamma   90.00
#
_symmetry.space_group_name_H-M   'P 1'
#
loop_
_entity.id
_entity.type
_entity.pdbx_description
1 polymer ?
#
loop_
_entity_poly.entity_id
_entity_poly.type
_entity_poly.pdbx_seq_one_letter_code
_entity_poly.pdbx_strand_id
1 'polypeptide(L)'
;VANAATDEAARGGMEKAELAKLRAHLRRSFGCDLINVQPHSRKKDAAEATLGEVGLGEIIADEEDGDRSFFFEMKVPVERAELQSFLRKRFGNDKLTVVARMKKTDSVELNNGPDHIGVMTVDDAQAKSFTLEMAILDIDLDDV
;
A
#
# COMPACT_ATOMS: atom_id res chain seq x y z
N VAL A 1 -15.57 -28.16 4.55
CA VAL A 1 -14.38 -28.45 3.87
C VAL A 1 -13.52 -27.20 3.72
N ALA A 2 -12.33 -27.27 4.25
CA ALA A 2 -11.38 -26.16 4.16
C ALA A 2 -11.16 -25.70 2.73
N ASN A 3 -11.62 -26.48 1.80
CA ASN A 3 -11.37 -26.24 0.40
C ASN A 3 -12.18 -25.10 -0.21
N ALA A 4 -13.28 -24.72 0.40
CA ALA A 4 -14.12 -23.69 -0.20
C ALA A 4 -13.38 -22.35 -0.29
N ALA A 5 -12.76 -21.91 0.79
CA ALA A 5 -12.00 -20.68 0.79
C ALA A 5 -10.72 -20.79 -0.04
N THR A 6 -10.09 -21.98 0.01
CA THR A 6 -8.89 -22.24 -0.77
C THR A 6 -9.20 -22.23 -2.26
N ASP A 7 -10.32 -22.85 -2.63
CA ASP A 7 -10.74 -22.90 -4.02
C ASP A 7 -11.05 -21.51 -4.58
N GLU A 8 -11.62 -20.65 -3.76
CA GLU A 8 -11.89 -19.29 -4.19
C GLU A 8 -10.59 -18.54 -4.46
N ALA A 9 -9.62 -18.67 -3.58
CA ALA A 9 -8.33 -18.05 -3.77
C ALA A 9 -7.65 -18.60 -5.03
N ALA A 10 -7.75 -19.91 -5.24
CA ALA A 10 -7.13 -20.55 -6.40
C ALA A 10 -7.79 -20.15 -7.71
N ARG A 11 -9.04 -19.72 -7.67
CA ARG A 11 -9.76 -19.35 -8.90
C ARG A 11 -9.63 -17.87 -9.28
N GLY A 12 -8.50 -17.26 -8.97
CA GLY A 12 -8.22 -15.89 -9.40
C GLY A 12 -8.05 -14.90 -8.29
N GLY A 13 -8.14 -15.36 -7.02
CA GLY A 13 -7.84 -14.51 -5.88
C GLY A 13 -6.37 -14.63 -5.50
N MET A 14 -5.93 -13.80 -4.61
CA MET A 14 -4.58 -13.88 -4.06
C MET A 14 -4.47 -15.07 -3.11
N GLU A 15 -3.38 -15.82 -3.22
CA GLU A 15 -3.13 -16.94 -2.36
C GLU A 15 -2.67 -16.48 -0.97
N LYS A 16 -2.87 -17.34 0.02
CA LYS A 16 -2.46 -17.03 1.40
C LYS A 16 -0.99 -16.68 1.53
N ALA A 17 -0.13 -17.40 0.80
CA ALA A 17 1.30 -17.12 0.82
C ALA A 17 1.60 -15.74 0.27
N GLU A 18 0.90 -15.35 -0.77
CA GLU A 18 1.07 -14.04 -1.39
C GLU A 18 0.58 -12.93 -0.45
N LEU A 19 -0.57 -13.14 0.19
CA LEU A 19 -1.08 -12.18 1.17
C LEU A 19 -0.12 -12.00 2.34
N ALA A 20 0.49 -13.10 2.80
CA ALA A 20 1.47 -13.04 3.88
C ALA A 20 2.70 -12.25 3.47
N LYS A 21 3.17 -12.41 2.24
CA LYS A 21 4.33 -11.67 1.73
C LYS A 21 4.02 -10.20 1.57
N LEU A 22 2.83 -9.87 1.07
CA LEU A 22 2.40 -8.48 0.93
C LEU A 22 2.30 -7.81 2.30
N ARG A 23 1.75 -8.51 3.28
CA ARG A 23 1.67 -8.00 4.64
C ARG A 23 3.05 -7.71 5.20
N ALA A 24 3.98 -8.63 5.05
CA ALA A 24 5.34 -8.45 5.54
C ALA A 24 6.02 -7.27 4.84
N HIS A 25 5.81 -7.15 3.54
CA HIS A 25 6.39 -6.06 2.76
C HIS A 25 5.87 -4.69 3.22
N LEU A 26 4.55 -4.57 3.41
CA LEU A 26 3.97 -3.30 3.88
C LEU A 26 4.44 -2.97 5.28
N ARG A 27 4.50 -3.95 6.17
CA ARG A 27 4.99 -3.74 7.53
C ARG A 27 6.42 -3.20 7.53
N ARG A 28 7.25 -3.77 6.70
CA ARG A 28 8.64 -3.32 6.59
C ARG A 28 8.74 -1.94 5.95
N SER A 29 8.00 -1.71 4.87
CA SER A 29 8.06 -0.44 4.15
C SER A 29 7.61 0.73 5.00
N PHE A 30 6.52 0.58 5.74
CA PHE A 30 6.00 1.64 6.59
C PHE A 30 6.56 1.62 8.02
N GLY A 31 7.33 0.60 8.36
CA GLY A 31 7.85 0.46 9.71
C GLY A 31 6.74 0.29 10.74
N CYS A 32 5.71 -0.46 10.39
CA CYS A 32 4.54 -0.64 11.27
C CYS A 32 4.09 -2.11 11.26
N ASP A 33 4.28 -2.81 12.36
CA ASP A 33 3.98 -4.23 12.49
C ASP A 33 2.50 -4.53 12.68
N LEU A 34 1.67 -3.50 12.79
CA LEU A 34 0.24 -3.66 13.02
C LEU A 34 -0.57 -3.73 11.73
N ILE A 35 0.06 -3.51 10.59
CA ILE A 35 -0.62 -3.58 9.31
C ILE A 35 -1.04 -5.01 9.02
N ASN A 36 -2.28 -5.18 8.56
CA ASN A 36 -2.80 -6.46 8.15
C ASN A 36 -3.23 -6.41 6.69
N VAL A 37 -3.19 -7.56 6.01
CA VAL A 37 -3.58 -7.68 4.61
C VAL A 37 -4.49 -8.88 4.49
N GLN A 38 -5.66 -8.67 3.90
CA GLN A 38 -6.67 -9.72 3.75
C GLN A 38 -7.26 -9.68 2.34
N PRO A 39 -7.88 -10.78 1.88
CA PRO A 39 -8.49 -10.78 0.55
C PRO A 39 -9.53 -9.67 0.43
N HIS A 40 -9.61 -9.07 -0.75
CA HIS A 40 -10.62 -8.05 -1.02
C HIS A 40 -12.01 -8.71 -1.02
N SER A 41 -12.98 -8.01 -0.42
CA SER A 41 -14.33 -8.57 -0.28
C SER A 41 -15.10 -8.59 -1.61
N ARG A 42 -14.73 -7.79 -2.58
CA ARG A 42 -15.46 -7.65 -3.83
C ARG A 42 -14.63 -7.90 -5.07
N LYS A 43 -13.37 -7.53 -5.07
CA LYS A 43 -12.50 -7.60 -6.25
C LYS A 43 -11.69 -8.88 -6.23
N LYS A 44 -11.60 -9.51 -7.40
CA LYS A 44 -10.74 -10.68 -7.56
C LYS A 44 -9.29 -10.23 -7.68
N ASP A 45 -8.39 -11.07 -7.23
CA ASP A 45 -6.95 -10.82 -7.31
C ASP A 45 -6.57 -9.46 -6.73
N ALA A 46 -7.18 -9.16 -5.60
CA ALA A 46 -6.97 -7.92 -4.87
C ALA A 46 -7.01 -8.19 -3.37
N ALA A 47 -6.47 -7.27 -2.61
CA ALA A 47 -6.44 -7.36 -1.15
C ALA A 47 -6.74 -6.01 -0.53
N GLU A 48 -7.14 -6.04 0.73
CA GLU A 48 -7.36 -4.85 1.52
C GLU A 48 -6.30 -4.78 2.62
N ALA A 49 -5.70 -3.61 2.78
CA ALA A 49 -4.76 -3.36 3.87
C ALA A 49 -5.48 -2.61 4.98
N THR A 50 -5.29 -3.04 6.21
CA THR A 50 -5.93 -2.45 7.38
C THR A 50 -4.93 -2.22 8.50
N LEU A 51 -5.29 -1.33 9.41
CA LEU A 51 -4.52 -1.06 10.61
C LEU A 51 -5.51 -1.06 11.77
N GLY A 52 -5.63 -2.22 12.43
CA GLY A 52 -6.70 -2.42 13.38
C GLY A 52 -8.04 -2.38 12.67
N GLU A 53 -8.93 -1.50 13.12
CA GLU A 53 -10.25 -1.33 12.51
C GLU A 53 -10.26 -0.30 11.38
N VAL A 54 -9.12 0.32 11.12
CA VAL A 54 -9.03 1.36 10.10
C VAL A 54 -8.60 0.76 8.77
N GLY A 55 -9.38 1.01 7.73
CA GLY A 55 -8.99 0.64 6.38
C GLY A 55 -7.90 1.58 5.89
N LEU A 56 -6.79 1.03 5.43
CA LEU A 56 -5.71 1.84 4.88
C LEU A 56 -5.89 2.06 3.38
N GLY A 57 -6.06 0.98 2.64
CA GLY A 57 -6.16 1.06 1.21
C GLY A 57 -6.31 -0.32 0.61
N GLU A 58 -6.09 -0.42 -0.70
CA GLU A 58 -6.22 -1.71 -1.39
C GLU A 58 -5.01 -2.00 -2.24
N ILE A 59 -4.78 -3.29 -2.46
CA ILE A 59 -3.70 -3.79 -3.29
C ILE A 59 -4.32 -4.52 -4.46
N ILE A 60 -3.97 -4.12 -5.67
CA ILE A 60 -4.46 -4.74 -6.90
C ILE A 60 -3.30 -5.47 -7.55
N ALA A 61 -3.51 -6.74 -7.91
CA ALA A 61 -2.51 -7.51 -8.64
C ALA A 61 -2.63 -7.25 -10.13
N ASP A 62 -1.52 -7.28 -10.82
CA ASP A 62 -1.45 -7.14 -12.26
C ASP A 62 -0.46 -8.16 -12.80
N GLU A 63 -0.83 -8.83 -13.87
CA GLU A 63 0.03 -9.78 -14.54
C GLU A 63 0.20 -9.38 -15.99
N GLU A 64 1.44 -9.23 -16.42
CA GLU A 64 1.74 -8.84 -17.79
C GLU A 64 2.93 -9.64 -18.26
N ASP A 65 2.74 -10.38 -19.35
CA ASP A 65 3.80 -11.23 -19.95
C ASP A 65 4.42 -12.21 -18.96
N GLY A 66 3.61 -12.71 -18.02
CA GLY A 66 4.09 -13.65 -17.02
C GLY A 66 4.68 -13.00 -15.78
N ASP A 67 4.87 -11.70 -15.81
CA ASP A 67 5.38 -10.96 -14.65
C ASP A 67 4.22 -10.47 -13.79
N ARG A 68 4.30 -10.77 -12.51
CA ARG A 68 3.27 -10.38 -11.56
C ARG A 68 3.75 -9.21 -10.71
N SER A 69 2.92 -8.18 -10.63
CA SER A 69 3.21 -7.02 -9.79
C SER A 69 1.95 -6.62 -9.05
N PHE A 70 2.10 -5.73 -8.08
CA PHE A 70 1.00 -5.28 -7.25
C PHE A 70 1.05 -3.77 -7.13
N PHE A 71 -0.11 -3.19 -6.92
CA PHE A 71 -0.24 -1.76 -6.78
C PHE A 71 -1.04 -1.44 -5.54
N PHE A 72 -0.41 -0.76 -4.60
CA PHE A 72 -1.07 -0.34 -3.37
C PHE A 72 -1.49 1.10 -3.48
N GLU A 73 -2.75 1.39 -3.19
CA GLU A 73 -3.31 2.74 -3.17
C GLU A 73 -3.92 3.03 -1.82
N MET A 74 -3.63 4.21 -1.30
CA MET A 74 -4.15 4.64 -0.01
C MET A 74 -4.55 6.12 -0.08
N LYS A 75 -5.76 6.43 0.37
CA LYS A 75 -6.22 7.81 0.44
C LYS A 75 -5.68 8.48 1.70
N VAL A 76 -5.18 9.71 1.54
CA VAL A 76 -4.66 10.51 2.65
C VAL A 76 -5.46 11.82 2.67
N PRO A 77 -6.49 11.91 3.53
CA PRO A 77 -7.46 13.02 3.47
C PRO A 77 -7.00 14.26 4.24
N VAL A 78 -5.81 14.77 3.91
CA VAL A 78 -5.27 15.97 4.53
C VAL A 78 -4.53 16.81 3.51
N GLU A 79 -4.28 18.05 3.85
CA GLU A 79 -3.51 18.97 3.01
C GLU A 79 -2.03 18.62 3.05
N ARG A 80 -1.29 19.13 2.06
CA ARG A 80 0.14 18.86 1.93
C ARG A 80 0.93 19.12 3.21
N ALA A 81 0.65 20.22 3.87
CA ALA A 81 1.37 20.59 5.10
C ALA A 81 1.17 19.57 6.23
N GLU A 82 0.12 18.79 6.17
CA GLU A 82 -0.21 17.81 7.20
C GLU A 82 0.11 16.38 6.85
N LEU A 83 0.57 16.12 5.62
CA LEU A 83 0.84 14.76 5.15
C LEU A 83 1.79 14.00 6.07
N GLN A 84 2.93 14.58 6.36
CA GLN A 84 3.96 13.91 7.15
C GLN A 84 3.47 13.60 8.56
N SER A 85 2.87 14.57 9.20
CA SER A 85 2.34 14.40 10.55
C SER A 85 1.23 13.34 10.58
N PHE A 86 0.35 13.37 9.59
CA PHE A 86 -0.74 12.39 9.48
C PHE A 86 -0.19 10.97 9.33
N LEU A 87 0.77 10.79 8.43
CA LEU A 87 1.32 9.46 8.16
C LEU A 87 2.13 8.93 9.33
N ARG A 88 2.93 9.78 9.96
CA ARG A 88 3.69 9.39 11.14
C ARG A 88 2.77 8.92 12.26
N LYS A 89 1.68 9.63 12.46
CA LYS A 89 0.72 9.27 13.49
C LYS A 89 -0.04 7.99 13.13
N ARG A 90 -0.47 7.88 11.86
CA ARG A 90 -1.23 6.72 11.41
C ARG A 90 -0.43 5.43 11.56
N PHE A 91 0.84 5.44 11.18
CA PHE A 91 1.69 4.26 11.22
C PHE A 91 2.55 4.15 12.46
N GLY A 92 2.55 5.17 13.31
CA GLY A 92 3.36 5.15 14.52
C GLY A 92 4.86 5.12 14.21
N ASN A 93 5.28 5.80 13.15
CA ASN A 93 6.66 5.78 12.71
C ASN A 93 7.15 7.19 12.38
N ASP A 94 8.03 7.73 13.23
CA ASP A 94 8.57 9.09 13.08
C ASP A 94 9.62 9.21 11.97
N LYS A 95 10.01 8.10 11.38
CA LYS A 95 10.99 8.10 10.28
C LYS A 95 10.35 8.34 8.92
N LEU A 96 9.01 8.33 8.86
CA LEU A 96 8.31 8.63 7.63
C LEU A 96 8.51 10.12 7.30
N THR A 97 8.94 10.38 6.08
CA THR A 97 9.28 11.74 5.63
C THR A 97 8.65 12.02 4.28
N VAL A 98 8.05 13.19 4.18
CA VAL A 98 7.45 13.67 2.93
C VAL A 98 8.44 14.63 2.27
N VAL A 99 8.79 14.33 1.02
CA VAL A 99 9.83 15.08 0.29
C VAL A 99 9.24 15.65 -0.99
N ALA A 100 9.50 16.93 -1.24
CA ALA A 100 9.07 17.58 -2.47
C ALA A 100 9.77 16.97 -3.67
N ARG A 101 9.05 16.88 -4.79
CA ARG A 101 9.61 16.37 -6.03
C ARG A 101 10.05 17.55 -6.90
N MET A 102 11.24 17.41 -7.48
CA MET A 102 11.74 18.43 -8.41
C MET A 102 10.82 18.52 -9.61
N LYS A 103 10.45 19.76 -9.96
CA LYS A 103 9.61 20.06 -11.13
C LYS A 103 8.19 19.49 -11.08
N LYS A 104 7.77 18.96 -9.93
CA LYS A 104 6.42 18.45 -9.74
C LYS A 104 5.77 19.17 -8.58
N THR A 105 4.71 19.92 -8.85
CA THR A 105 3.99 20.66 -7.81
C THR A 105 2.77 19.94 -7.28
N ASP A 106 2.30 18.94 -8.02
CA ASP A 106 1.08 18.19 -7.70
C ASP A 106 1.34 16.89 -6.95
N SER A 107 2.61 16.57 -6.68
CA SER A 107 2.94 15.31 -6.00
C SER A 107 4.17 15.45 -5.13
N VAL A 108 4.30 14.54 -4.17
CA VAL A 108 5.43 14.47 -3.26
C VAL A 108 5.81 13.00 -3.07
N GLU A 109 7.01 12.77 -2.56
CA GLU A 109 7.48 11.41 -2.28
C GLU A 109 7.34 11.10 -0.80
N LEU A 110 7.11 9.83 -0.50
CA LEU A 110 7.11 9.33 0.86
C LEU A 110 8.29 8.39 1.03
N ASN A 111 9.09 8.64 2.05
CA ASN A 111 10.25 7.82 2.39
C ASN A 111 10.14 7.33 3.83
N ASN A 112 10.75 6.19 4.10
CA ASN A 112 10.93 5.68 5.46
C ASN A 112 12.43 5.65 5.71
N GLY A 113 12.95 6.68 6.40
CA GLY A 113 14.39 6.85 6.52
C GLY A 113 15.01 7.00 5.12
N PRO A 114 16.00 6.18 4.77
CA PRO A 114 16.60 6.24 3.44
C PRO A 114 15.82 5.53 2.35
N ASP A 115 14.77 4.81 2.70
CA ASP A 115 14.04 3.96 1.76
C ASP A 115 12.85 4.69 1.15
N HIS A 116 12.77 4.68 -0.17
CA HIS A 116 11.64 5.25 -0.88
C HIS A 116 10.44 4.30 -0.80
N ILE A 117 9.27 4.83 -0.43
CA ILE A 117 8.05 4.03 -0.33
C ILE A 117 7.15 4.22 -1.55
N GLY A 118 6.82 5.46 -1.86
CA GLY A 118 5.90 5.73 -2.95
C GLY A 118 5.72 7.21 -3.21
N VAL A 119 4.72 7.54 -4.01
CA VAL A 119 4.42 8.90 -4.42
C VAL A 119 2.99 9.25 -4.03
N MET A 120 2.81 10.44 -3.50
CA MET A 120 1.47 10.95 -3.18
C MET A 120 1.12 12.06 -4.14
N THR A 121 -0.01 11.90 -4.81
CA THR A 121 -0.49 12.86 -5.81
C THR A 121 -1.79 13.49 -5.32
N VAL A 122 -1.93 14.79 -5.54
CA VAL A 122 -3.12 15.52 -5.13
C VAL A 122 -4.35 15.00 -5.89
N ASP A 123 -5.47 14.84 -5.18
CA ASP A 123 -6.70 14.31 -5.76
C ASP A 123 -7.58 15.37 -6.40
N ASP A 124 -7.48 16.60 -5.91
CA ASP A 124 -8.38 17.67 -6.37
C ASP A 124 -7.63 18.98 -6.53
N ALA A 125 -8.29 19.94 -7.17
CA ALA A 125 -7.69 21.25 -7.44
C ALA A 125 -7.40 22.05 -6.17
N GLN A 126 -8.05 21.70 -5.07
CA GLN A 126 -7.87 22.40 -3.79
C GLN A 126 -6.77 21.80 -2.94
N ALA A 127 -6.20 20.68 -3.38
CA ALA A 127 -5.11 19.98 -2.69
C ALA A 127 -5.44 19.64 -1.24
N LYS A 128 -6.68 19.22 -0.98
CA LYS A 128 -7.13 18.85 0.36
C LYS A 128 -7.05 17.37 0.66
N SER A 129 -6.72 16.57 -0.34
CA SER A 129 -6.48 15.15 -0.15
C SER A 129 -5.50 14.66 -1.19
N PHE A 130 -4.82 13.56 -0.85
CA PHE A 130 -3.82 12.95 -1.70
C PHE A 130 -4.09 11.46 -1.81
N THR A 131 -3.57 10.85 -2.86
CA THR A 131 -3.55 9.40 -3.00
C THR A 131 -2.10 8.95 -2.99
N LEU A 132 -1.77 8.06 -2.05
CA LEU A 132 -0.46 7.41 -2.02
C LEU A 132 -0.51 6.21 -2.95
N GLU A 133 0.46 6.13 -3.85
CA GLU A 133 0.61 5.02 -4.77
C GLU A 133 1.97 4.38 -4.59
N MET A 134 1.98 3.06 -4.51
CA MET A 134 3.18 2.29 -4.26
C MET A 134 3.16 1.04 -5.13
N ALA A 135 4.15 0.94 -6.00
CA ALA A 135 4.32 -0.25 -6.83
C ALA A 135 5.10 -1.30 -6.05
N ILE A 136 4.65 -2.53 -6.11
CA ILE A 136 5.30 -3.67 -5.46
C ILE A 136 5.59 -4.70 -6.52
N LEU A 137 6.86 -4.97 -6.75
CA LEU A 137 7.27 -5.98 -7.72
C LEU A 137 7.39 -7.33 -7.03
N ASP A 138 7.25 -8.39 -7.83
CA ASP A 138 7.36 -9.75 -7.31
C ASP A 138 8.70 -9.97 -6.60
N ILE A 139 9.77 -9.41 -7.15
CA ILE A 139 11.11 -9.52 -6.55
C ILE A 139 11.18 -8.85 -5.17
N ASP A 140 10.38 -7.82 -4.94
CA ASP A 140 10.35 -7.16 -3.64
C ASP A 140 9.82 -8.08 -2.55
N LEU A 141 8.96 -9.02 -2.93
CA LEU A 141 8.35 -9.95 -1.99
C LEU A 141 9.28 -11.10 -1.62
N ASP A 142 10.28 -11.35 -2.44
CA ASP A 142 11.23 -12.41 -2.16
C ASP A 142 12.17 -12.10 -0.99
N ASP A 143 12.27 -10.82 -0.64
CA ASP A 143 13.13 -10.36 0.45
C ASP A 143 12.44 -10.32 1.81
N VAL A 144 11.22 -10.80 1.91
CA VAL A 144 10.46 -10.76 3.17
C VAL A 144 10.28 -12.12 3.80
#